data_2176f9555ac523c5b2efd0b2f83777c5
#
_entry.id   2176f9555ac523c5b2efd0b2f83777c5
#
_cell.length_a   1.000
_cell.length_b   1.000
_cell.length_c   1.000
_cell.angle_alpha   90.00
_cell.angle_beta   90.00
_cell.angle_gamma   90.00
#
_symmetry.space_group_name_H-M   'P 1'
#
loop_
_entity.id
_entity.type
_entity.pdbx_description
1 polymer ?
#
loop_
_entity_poly.entity_id
_entity_poly.type
_entity_poly.pdbx_seq_one_letter_code
_entity_poly.pdbx_strand_id
1 'polypeptide(L)'
;MKSIFELIKEIWIWSCHLVKSKYKWMLIFFILWVYRVSCMPADGGGIAKGIQIATTFGLLYYAMNFRKKCVVSALFHAKSPNITMTWYLLLALASTLWSYLPMLSFFMAFEKFVFMIAFFAIFSQVHTFENMEKIFVYLVVGMLVFNGIATRVMGYQAWIGHDLQQGSCAAMCFSYCCGEYLAKKIGNKKRYAMLKAAMIISVFFLVISTSGGANASAALGFGVALLVCGKFIWGLLLLLAGGAIYFFKDLGEDIFKFLMAGKSEGDIKSSTGRTAIWEIVEELGAQKPFFGWGYAAMERYITDKGPMPLTDLHSNYYGSYGSTGLVGLALLIIHHISAMFYALRKRMKPGYVGLLSAISCGTLNGYSYGFLSGKTAIITVVYLGILMMAYFYSKVKYTK
;
A
#
# COMPACT_ATOMS: atom_id res chain seq x y z
N MET A 1 18.79 -12.65 -14.71
CA MET A 1 19.24 -13.36 -13.50
C MET A 1 20.33 -12.64 -12.73
N LYS A 2 21.45 -12.23 -13.36
CA LYS A 2 22.56 -11.52 -12.67
C LYS A 2 22.08 -10.29 -11.86
N SER A 3 21.20 -9.44 -12.40
CA SER A 3 20.69 -8.24 -11.71
C SER A 3 19.78 -8.54 -10.50
N ILE A 4 19.04 -9.65 -10.52
CA ILE A 4 18.20 -10.07 -9.37
C ILE A 4 19.10 -10.56 -8.24
N PHE A 5 20.11 -11.36 -8.56
CA PHE A 5 21.06 -11.87 -7.57
C PHE A 5 21.86 -10.73 -6.92
N GLU A 6 22.27 -9.74 -7.71
CA GLU A 6 22.91 -8.53 -7.20
C GLU A 6 21.97 -7.73 -6.27
N LEU A 7 20.71 -7.57 -6.64
CA LEU A 7 19.73 -6.87 -5.80
C LEU A 7 19.52 -7.60 -4.45
N ILE A 8 19.33 -8.91 -4.47
CA ILE A 8 19.16 -9.72 -3.24
C ILE A 8 20.39 -9.62 -2.35
N LYS A 9 21.60 -9.72 -2.95
CA LYS A 9 22.89 -9.57 -2.25
C LYS A 9 23.01 -8.17 -1.64
N GLU A 10 22.65 -7.12 -2.36
CA GLU A 10 22.69 -5.75 -1.85
C GLU A 10 21.68 -5.53 -0.72
N ILE A 11 20.47 -6.08 -0.81
CA ILE A 11 19.47 -6.05 0.28
C ILE A 11 20.04 -6.73 1.52
N TRP A 12 20.69 -7.90 1.36
CA TRP A 12 21.31 -8.60 2.47
C TRP A 12 22.43 -7.79 3.13
N ILE A 13 23.36 -7.25 2.34
CA ILE A 13 24.46 -6.41 2.84
C ILE A 13 23.89 -5.18 3.56
N TRP A 14 22.88 -4.52 2.96
CA TRP A 14 22.21 -3.37 3.56
C TRP A 14 21.53 -3.72 4.89
N SER A 15 20.85 -4.86 4.96
CA SER A 15 20.22 -5.36 6.20
C SER A 15 21.28 -5.61 7.29
N CYS A 16 22.42 -6.22 6.94
CA CYS A 16 23.52 -6.42 7.86
C CYS A 16 24.13 -5.11 8.38
N HIS A 17 24.24 -4.09 7.51
CA HIS A 17 24.67 -2.75 7.93
C HIS A 17 23.66 -2.08 8.87
N LEU A 18 22.36 -2.22 8.61
CA LEU A 18 21.31 -1.68 9.47
C LEU A 18 21.32 -2.32 10.86
N VAL A 19 21.51 -3.63 10.94
CA VAL A 19 21.62 -4.35 12.23
C VAL A 19 22.80 -3.87 13.06
N LYS A 20 23.89 -3.42 12.44
CA LYS A 20 25.07 -2.82 13.12
C LYS A 20 24.90 -1.33 13.39
N SER A 21 23.87 -0.68 12.86
CA SER A 21 23.66 0.76 12.95
C SER A 21 22.81 1.16 14.16
N LYS A 22 22.71 2.48 14.39
CA LYS A 22 21.78 3.06 15.35
C LYS A 22 20.29 2.77 15.06
N TYR A 23 19.96 2.31 13.84
CA TYR A 23 18.59 1.98 13.41
C TYR A 23 18.20 0.52 13.66
N LYS A 24 19.10 -0.29 14.24
CA LYS A 24 18.87 -1.74 14.44
C LYS A 24 17.55 -2.07 15.11
N TRP A 25 17.19 -1.34 16.16
CA TRP A 25 15.96 -1.58 16.89
C TRP A 25 14.70 -1.23 16.09
N MET A 26 14.74 -0.13 15.35
CA MET A 26 13.66 0.25 14.45
C MET A 26 13.44 -0.82 13.38
N LEU A 27 14.52 -1.36 12.81
CA LEU A 27 14.46 -2.47 11.86
C LEU A 27 13.91 -3.74 12.51
N ILE A 28 14.37 -4.09 13.72
CA ILE A 28 13.89 -5.27 14.46
C ILE A 28 12.38 -5.16 14.71
N PHE A 29 11.89 -4.04 15.22
CA PHE A 29 10.46 -3.85 15.44
C PHE A 29 9.67 -3.86 14.14
N PHE A 30 10.22 -3.31 13.06
CA PHE A 30 9.59 -3.37 11.75
C PHE A 30 9.50 -4.81 11.22
N ILE A 31 10.58 -5.58 11.30
CA ILE A 31 10.61 -7.01 10.90
C ILE A 31 9.62 -7.82 11.75
N LEU A 32 9.60 -7.63 13.06
CA LEU A 32 8.66 -8.30 13.96
C LEU A 32 7.20 -7.96 13.64
N TRP A 33 6.94 -6.70 13.28
CA TRP A 33 5.61 -6.29 12.84
C TRP A 33 5.23 -6.96 11.51
N VAL A 34 6.13 -6.97 10.52
CA VAL A 34 5.93 -7.68 9.24
C VAL A 34 5.72 -9.17 9.47
N TYR A 35 6.53 -9.78 10.36
CA TYR A 35 6.38 -11.18 10.76
C TYR A 35 5.00 -11.44 11.36
N ARG A 36 4.55 -10.60 12.29
CA ARG A 36 3.21 -10.73 12.89
C ARG A 36 2.11 -10.66 11.82
N VAL A 37 2.16 -9.68 10.93
CA VAL A 37 1.14 -9.49 9.88
C VAL A 37 1.20 -10.58 8.82
N SER A 38 2.39 -11.11 8.54
CA SER A 38 2.61 -12.12 7.51
C SER A 38 2.49 -13.56 8.01
N CYS A 39 2.84 -13.83 9.27
CA CYS A 39 3.05 -15.19 9.79
C CYS A 39 2.08 -15.61 10.91
N MET A 40 1.27 -14.69 11.41
CA MET A 40 0.34 -15.01 12.49
C MET A 40 -1.10 -14.81 12.02
N PRO A 41 -2.03 -15.72 12.36
CA PRO A 41 -3.44 -15.56 12.04
C PRO A 41 -3.98 -14.22 12.54
N ALA A 42 -4.92 -13.64 11.82
CA ALA A 42 -5.58 -12.39 12.25
C ALA A 42 -6.19 -12.53 13.66
N ASP A 43 -6.67 -13.72 13.97
CA ASP A 43 -7.26 -14.11 15.25
C ASP A 43 -6.28 -14.81 16.20
N GLY A 44 -4.97 -14.72 15.94
CA GLY A 44 -3.88 -15.42 16.63
C GLY A 44 -3.72 -15.17 18.12
N GLY A 45 -4.81 -14.88 18.81
CA GLY A 45 -4.89 -14.76 20.26
C GLY A 45 -4.14 -13.55 20.83
N GLY A 46 -3.95 -13.57 22.14
CA GLY A 46 -3.29 -12.49 22.88
C GLY A 46 -1.85 -12.23 22.46
N ILE A 47 -1.10 -13.27 22.06
CA ILE A 47 0.31 -13.16 21.68
C ILE A 47 0.48 -12.32 20.40
N ALA A 48 -0.30 -12.60 19.35
CA ALA A 48 -0.21 -11.84 18.10
C ALA A 48 -0.58 -10.37 18.28
N LYS A 49 -1.61 -10.11 19.10
CA LYS A 49 -2.00 -8.73 19.47
C LYS A 49 -0.92 -8.05 20.31
N GLY A 50 -0.34 -8.77 21.27
CA GLY A 50 0.76 -8.27 22.10
C GLY A 50 1.99 -7.89 21.26
N ILE A 51 2.38 -8.70 20.28
CA ILE A 51 3.49 -8.40 19.37
C ILE A 51 3.16 -7.15 18.53
N GLN A 52 1.94 -7.03 18.01
CA GLN A 52 1.54 -5.87 17.22
C GLN A 52 1.62 -4.58 18.04
N ILE A 53 1.09 -4.59 19.26
CA ILE A 53 1.13 -3.45 20.18
C ILE A 53 2.58 -3.10 20.53
N ALA A 54 3.36 -4.08 20.98
CA ALA A 54 4.76 -3.87 21.38
C ALA A 54 5.61 -3.32 20.22
N THR A 55 5.44 -3.86 19.01
CA THR A 55 6.18 -3.40 17.83
C THR A 55 5.77 -1.99 17.41
N THR A 56 4.48 -1.65 17.49
CA THR A 56 3.98 -0.30 17.19
C THR A 56 4.55 0.73 18.15
N PHE A 57 4.50 0.48 19.47
CA PHE A 57 5.08 1.39 20.46
C PHE A 57 6.61 1.41 20.40
N GLY A 58 7.26 0.28 20.11
CA GLY A 58 8.70 0.22 19.87
C GLY A 58 9.14 1.07 18.68
N LEU A 59 8.42 0.99 17.55
CA LEU A 59 8.65 1.83 16.38
C LEU A 59 8.49 3.31 16.71
N LEU A 60 7.43 3.68 17.43
CA LEU A 60 7.23 5.06 17.87
C LEU A 60 8.37 5.56 18.76
N TYR A 61 8.72 4.81 19.81
CA TYR A 61 9.79 5.17 20.72
C TYR A 61 11.10 5.45 19.99
N TYR A 62 11.53 4.53 19.13
CA TYR A 62 12.77 4.72 18.39
C TYR A 62 12.67 5.80 17.32
N ALA A 63 11.53 5.93 16.65
CA ALA A 63 11.31 6.99 15.67
C ALA A 63 11.40 8.38 16.33
N MET A 64 10.87 8.56 17.53
CA MET A 64 10.93 9.82 18.30
C MET A 64 12.36 10.14 18.76
N ASN A 65 13.16 9.16 19.13
CA ASN A 65 14.56 9.36 19.55
C ASN A 65 15.47 9.86 18.42
N PHE A 66 15.15 9.54 17.15
CA PHE A 66 15.89 10.02 15.98
C PHE A 66 15.43 11.40 15.48
N ARG A 67 14.52 12.05 16.20
CA ARG A 67 13.83 13.24 15.74
C ARG A 67 13.91 14.40 16.68
N LYS A 68 14.76 15.35 16.31
CA LYS A 68 14.80 16.69 16.95
C LYS A 68 14.01 17.76 16.18
N LYS A 69 13.54 17.49 14.93
CA LYS A 69 12.83 18.45 14.09
C LYS A 69 11.40 18.01 13.82
N CYS A 70 10.54 18.95 13.73
CA CYS A 70 9.11 18.87 13.81
C CYS A 70 8.47 17.85 12.82
N VAL A 71 8.12 16.65 13.31
CA VAL A 71 7.28 15.67 12.60
C VAL A 71 5.96 16.34 12.17
N VAL A 72 5.41 17.17 13.06
CA VAL A 72 4.18 17.93 12.82
C VAL A 72 4.27 18.74 11.53
N SER A 73 5.43 19.37 11.28
CA SER A 73 5.66 20.13 10.03
C SER A 73 5.57 19.28 8.76
N ALA A 74 5.88 17.97 8.83
CA ALA A 74 5.75 17.08 7.67
C ALA A 74 4.34 16.53 7.51
N LEU A 75 3.67 16.22 8.61
CA LEU A 75 2.29 15.74 8.63
C LEU A 75 1.32 16.81 8.12
N PHE A 76 1.50 18.07 8.58
CA PHE A 76 0.64 19.21 8.24
C PHE A 76 1.21 20.12 7.14
N HIS A 77 2.16 19.65 6.34
CA HIS A 77 2.73 20.47 5.28
C HIS A 77 1.70 20.71 4.17
N ALA A 78 1.18 21.94 4.06
CA ALA A 78 0.10 22.32 3.16
C ALA A 78 0.34 22.01 1.66
N LYS A 79 1.61 21.91 1.25
CA LYS A 79 2.01 21.59 -0.14
C LYS A 79 2.39 20.11 -0.32
N SER A 80 1.98 19.22 0.57
CA SER A 80 2.26 17.79 0.50
C SER A 80 0.96 16.99 0.65
N PRO A 81 0.84 15.81 0.02
CA PRO A 81 -0.32 14.95 0.19
C PRO A 81 -0.46 14.39 1.62
N ASN A 82 0.58 14.55 2.45
CA ASN A 82 0.53 14.12 3.84
C ASN A 82 -0.57 14.82 4.63
N ILE A 83 -0.84 16.11 4.35
CA ILE A 83 -1.86 16.87 5.08
C ILE A 83 -3.25 16.23 4.95
N THR A 84 -3.65 15.82 3.76
CA THR A 84 -4.96 15.22 3.53
C THR A 84 -5.07 13.84 4.15
N MET A 85 -3.99 13.03 4.11
CA MET A 85 -3.92 11.77 4.84
C MET A 85 -3.95 12.00 6.36
N THR A 86 -3.26 13.01 6.85
CA THR A 86 -3.27 13.37 8.28
C THR A 86 -4.67 13.74 8.75
N TRP A 87 -5.42 14.54 7.99
CA TRP A 87 -6.81 14.87 8.34
C TRP A 87 -7.72 13.64 8.32
N TYR A 88 -7.57 12.74 7.33
CA TYR A 88 -8.29 11.48 7.30
C TYR A 88 -8.01 10.63 8.55
N LEU A 89 -6.73 10.49 8.93
CA LEU A 89 -6.34 9.72 10.11
C LEU A 89 -6.73 10.42 11.43
N LEU A 90 -6.76 11.75 11.48
CA LEU A 90 -7.30 12.48 12.65
C LEU A 90 -8.80 12.25 12.83
N LEU A 91 -9.57 12.24 11.75
CA LEU A 91 -10.97 11.84 11.81
C LEU A 91 -11.10 10.39 12.27
N ALA A 92 -10.26 9.49 11.77
CA ALA A 92 -10.22 8.09 12.20
C ALA A 92 -9.92 7.97 13.70
N LEU A 93 -8.97 8.75 14.25
CA LEU A 93 -8.73 8.82 15.69
C LEU A 93 -9.93 9.40 16.45
N ALA A 94 -10.50 10.51 15.97
CA ALA A 94 -11.66 11.13 16.60
C ALA A 94 -12.86 10.18 16.63
N SER A 95 -12.97 9.29 15.64
CA SER A 95 -14.05 8.30 15.58
C SER A 95 -14.08 7.35 16.79
N THR A 96 -13.00 7.27 17.55
CA THR A 96 -12.94 6.55 18.84
C THR A 96 -14.04 6.98 19.80
N LEU A 97 -14.45 8.25 19.75
CA LEU A 97 -15.45 8.83 20.65
C LEU A 97 -16.87 8.28 20.42
N TRP A 98 -17.17 7.81 19.22
CA TRP A 98 -18.49 7.27 18.85
C TRP A 98 -18.44 5.86 18.28
N SER A 99 -17.26 5.24 18.31
CA SER A 99 -17.06 3.91 17.74
C SER A 99 -17.79 2.82 18.49
N TYR A 100 -18.28 1.82 17.75
CA TYR A 100 -18.75 0.55 18.32
C TYR A 100 -17.66 -0.18 19.12
N LEU A 101 -16.38 -0.05 18.70
CA LEU A 101 -15.21 -0.60 19.38
C LEU A 101 -14.11 0.47 19.55
N PRO A 102 -14.20 1.34 20.57
CA PRO A 102 -13.31 2.50 20.72
C PRO A 102 -11.81 2.16 20.70
N MET A 103 -11.40 1.15 21.47
CA MET A 103 -9.97 0.76 21.53
C MET A 103 -9.43 0.23 20.20
N LEU A 104 -10.25 -0.48 19.43
CA LEU A 104 -9.86 -0.96 18.10
C LEU A 104 -9.68 0.23 17.15
N SER A 105 -10.66 1.14 17.12
CA SER A 105 -10.60 2.34 16.27
C SER A 105 -9.39 3.20 16.58
N PHE A 106 -9.15 3.43 17.88
CA PHE A 106 -7.96 4.16 18.33
C PHE A 106 -6.67 3.49 17.83
N PHE A 107 -6.52 2.21 18.13
CA PHE A 107 -5.26 1.52 17.84
C PHE A 107 -4.99 1.43 16.33
N MET A 108 -5.99 1.13 15.51
CA MET A 108 -5.82 1.01 14.06
C MET A 108 -5.47 2.34 13.38
N ALA A 109 -6.03 3.45 13.84
CA ALA A 109 -5.68 4.78 13.35
C ALA A 109 -4.30 5.23 13.86
N PHE A 110 -4.02 5.02 15.15
CA PHE A 110 -2.76 5.33 15.80
C PHE A 110 -1.58 4.59 15.13
N GLU A 111 -1.73 3.31 14.85
CA GLU A 111 -0.70 2.50 14.19
C GLU A 111 -0.28 3.11 12.83
N LYS A 112 -1.23 3.60 12.03
CA LYS A 112 -0.92 4.26 10.75
C LYS A 112 -0.14 5.58 10.96
N PHE A 113 -0.46 6.35 11.98
CA PHE A 113 0.35 7.51 12.35
C PHE A 113 1.77 7.12 12.75
N VAL A 114 1.94 6.04 13.49
CA VAL A 114 3.26 5.53 13.88
C VAL A 114 4.09 5.18 12.65
N PHE A 115 3.52 4.54 11.64
CA PHE A 115 4.24 4.27 10.40
C PHE A 115 4.62 5.54 9.64
N MET A 116 3.74 6.54 9.58
CA MET A 116 4.10 7.83 8.98
C MET A 116 5.28 8.48 9.72
N ILE A 117 5.28 8.46 11.06
CA ILE A 117 6.35 8.99 11.89
C ILE A 117 7.64 8.19 11.69
N ALA A 118 7.56 6.85 11.61
CA ALA A 118 8.71 5.99 11.39
C ALA A 118 9.36 6.26 10.02
N PHE A 119 8.59 6.35 8.94
CA PHE A 119 9.11 6.73 7.63
C PHE A 119 9.68 8.14 7.62
N PHE A 120 9.05 9.07 8.33
CA PHE A 120 9.60 10.40 8.49
C PHE A 120 10.98 10.36 9.19
N ALA A 121 11.12 9.58 10.25
CA ALA A 121 12.39 9.41 10.95
C ALA A 121 13.47 8.82 10.03
N ILE A 122 13.14 7.78 9.26
CA ILE A 122 14.06 7.15 8.30
C ILE A 122 14.48 8.15 7.21
N PHE A 123 13.52 8.72 6.49
CA PHE A 123 13.80 9.56 5.32
C PHE A 123 14.42 10.91 5.69
N SER A 124 14.17 11.42 6.90
CA SER A 124 14.81 12.65 7.38
C SER A 124 16.33 12.56 7.56
N GLN A 125 16.88 11.34 7.61
CA GLN A 125 18.31 11.08 7.71
C GLN A 125 18.98 10.87 6.34
N VAL A 126 18.18 10.84 5.28
CA VAL A 126 18.67 10.59 3.93
C VAL A 126 18.81 11.91 3.19
N HIS A 127 19.96 12.13 2.59
CA HIS A 127 20.32 13.42 1.97
C HIS A 127 20.23 13.38 0.43
N THR A 128 20.18 12.19 -0.17
CA THR A 128 20.13 12.03 -1.62
C THR A 128 18.87 11.29 -2.06
N PHE A 129 18.38 11.64 -3.24
CA PHE A 129 17.22 10.99 -3.86
C PHE A 129 17.47 9.49 -4.04
N GLU A 130 18.63 9.11 -4.59
CA GLU A 130 18.96 7.73 -4.90
C GLU A 130 18.99 6.83 -3.68
N ASN A 131 19.52 7.33 -2.55
CA ASN A 131 19.53 6.57 -1.31
C ASN A 131 18.12 6.41 -0.73
N MET A 132 17.26 7.42 -0.87
CA MET A 132 15.86 7.33 -0.42
C MET A 132 15.08 6.31 -1.25
N GLU A 133 15.20 6.37 -2.57
CA GLU A 133 14.61 5.40 -3.49
C GLU A 133 15.12 3.98 -3.21
N LYS A 134 16.44 3.83 -3.01
CA LYS A 134 17.07 2.55 -2.68
C LYS A 134 16.49 1.95 -1.39
N ILE A 135 16.38 2.73 -0.32
CA ILE A 135 15.79 2.28 0.95
C ILE A 135 14.35 1.82 0.73
N PHE A 136 13.55 2.59 0.03
CA PHE A 136 12.16 2.23 -0.24
C PHE A 136 12.04 0.95 -1.05
N VAL A 137 12.75 0.86 -2.18
CA VAL A 137 12.72 -0.34 -3.05
C VAL A 137 13.19 -1.57 -2.27
N TYR A 138 14.26 -1.45 -1.46
CA TYR A 138 14.77 -2.57 -0.67
C TYR A 138 13.79 -3.02 0.40
N LEU A 139 13.13 -2.08 1.08
CA LEU A 139 12.08 -2.40 2.04
C LEU A 139 10.94 -3.16 1.39
N VAL A 140 10.41 -2.66 0.27
CA VAL A 140 9.25 -3.27 -0.39
C VAL A 140 9.61 -4.63 -0.99
N VAL A 141 10.74 -4.74 -1.70
CA VAL A 141 11.20 -6.02 -2.25
C VAL A 141 11.53 -7.01 -1.13
N GLY A 142 12.18 -6.54 -0.06
CA GLY A 142 12.45 -7.37 1.11
C GLY A 142 11.18 -7.93 1.75
N MET A 143 10.14 -7.10 1.90
CA MET A 143 8.83 -7.53 2.39
C MET A 143 8.16 -8.54 1.45
N LEU A 144 8.21 -8.32 0.14
CA LEU A 144 7.65 -9.25 -0.85
C LEU A 144 8.33 -10.62 -0.78
N VAL A 145 9.66 -10.63 -0.77
CA VAL A 145 10.45 -11.87 -0.72
C VAL A 145 10.24 -12.58 0.62
N PHE A 146 10.32 -11.86 1.73
CA PHE A 146 10.08 -12.42 3.05
C PHE A 146 8.68 -13.01 3.16
N ASN A 147 7.66 -12.27 2.79
CA ASN A 147 6.28 -12.74 2.81
C ASN A 147 6.09 -13.96 1.90
N GLY A 148 6.66 -13.94 0.69
CA GLY A 148 6.58 -15.05 -0.26
C GLY A 148 7.28 -16.32 0.21
N ILE A 149 8.44 -16.22 0.86
CA ILE A 149 9.17 -17.37 1.44
C ILE A 149 8.40 -17.89 2.66
N ALA A 150 8.05 -17.00 3.57
CA ALA A 150 7.38 -17.38 4.80
C ALA A 150 6.06 -18.09 4.51
N THR A 151 5.24 -17.62 3.53
CA THR A 151 4.02 -18.30 3.10
C THR A 151 4.25 -19.70 2.58
N ARG A 152 5.32 -19.95 1.88
CA ARG A 152 5.61 -21.25 1.27
C ARG A 152 6.24 -22.24 2.25
N VAL A 153 7.15 -21.77 3.10
CA VAL A 153 7.90 -22.61 4.04
C VAL A 153 7.06 -23.02 5.25
N MET A 154 6.18 -22.15 5.72
CA MET A 154 5.40 -22.41 6.94
C MET A 154 4.05 -23.09 6.67
N GLY A 155 3.71 -23.38 5.42
CA GLY A 155 2.49 -24.12 5.06
C GLY A 155 1.18 -23.42 5.46
N TYR A 156 1.24 -22.16 5.78
CA TYR A 156 0.11 -21.38 6.28
C TYR A 156 -0.78 -20.91 5.15
N GLN A 157 -1.77 -21.70 4.78
CA GLN A 157 -2.83 -21.25 3.88
C GLN A 157 -3.66 -20.09 4.45
N ALA A 158 -3.70 -19.91 5.77
CA ALA A 158 -4.59 -18.96 6.41
C ALA A 158 -4.18 -17.49 6.22
N TRP A 159 -2.92 -17.18 6.03
CA TRP A 159 -2.51 -15.80 5.78
C TRP A 159 -2.07 -15.55 4.35
N ILE A 160 -1.90 -16.60 3.57
CA ILE A 160 -2.03 -16.59 2.12
C ILE A 160 -3.46 -16.18 1.68
N GLY A 161 -4.46 -16.31 2.53
CA GLY A 161 -5.75 -15.64 2.32
C GLY A 161 -5.59 -14.16 1.95
N HIS A 162 -4.37 -13.68 2.00
CA HIS A 162 -3.94 -12.38 1.57
C HIS A 162 -2.89 -12.41 0.44
N ASP A 163 -3.04 -13.30 -0.50
CA ASP A 163 -2.50 -13.13 -1.85
C ASP A 163 -2.84 -11.73 -2.37
N LEU A 164 -3.99 -11.18 -1.95
CA LEU A 164 -4.37 -9.79 -2.18
C LEU A 164 -3.35 -8.79 -1.61
N GLN A 165 -2.80 -9.00 -0.42
CA GLN A 165 -1.78 -8.08 0.14
C GLN A 165 -0.49 -8.16 -0.64
N GLN A 166 -0.02 -9.38 -0.93
CA GLN A 166 1.22 -9.60 -1.66
C GLN A 166 1.11 -9.05 -3.08
N GLY A 167 0.03 -9.35 -3.79
CA GLY A 167 -0.25 -8.81 -5.11
C GLY A 167 -0.35 -7.30 -5.12
N SER A 168 -1.03 -6.72 -4.14
CA SER A 168 -1.18 -5.27 -4.02
C SER A 168 0.14 -4.55 -3.75
N CYS A 169 1.00 -5.10 -2.89
CA CYS A 169 2.34 -4.57 -2.65
C CYS A 169 3.21 -4.68 -3.91
N ALA A 170 3.13 -5.81 -4.60
CA ALA A 170 3.84 -6.03 -5.86
C ALA A 170 3.37 -5.05 -6.95
N ALA A 171 2.05 -4.80 -7.05
CA ALA A 171 1.48 -3.84 -7.99
C ALA A 171 2.01 -2.42 -7.77
N MET A 172 2.07 -1.96 -6.52
CA MET A 172 2.59 -0.64 -6.19
C MET A 172 4.09 -0.53 -6.44
N CYS A 173 4.86 -1.56 -6.07
CA CYS A 173 6.30 -1.62 -6.32
C CYS A 173 6.60 -1.61 -7.83
N PHE A 174 5.90 -2.44 -8.60
CA PHE A 174 5.98 -2.47 -10.05
C PHE A 174 5.68 -1.11 -10.67
N SER A 175 4.54 -0.51 -10.28
CA SER A 175 4.11 0.78 -10.81
C SER A 175 5.12 1.88 -10.54
N TYR A 176 5.66 1.96 -9.30
CA TYR A 176 6.71 2.91 -8.95
C TYR A 176 7.97 2.70 -9.80
N CYS A 177 8.50 1.48 -9.80
CA CYS A 177 9.75 1.16 -10.51
C CYS A 177 9.62 1.35 -12.02
N CYS A 178 8.47 0.97 -12.59
CA CYS A 178 8.18 1.14 -14.00
C CYS A 178 8.11 2.62 -14.38
N GLY A 179 7.41 3.45 -13.60
CA GLY A 179 7.33 4.89 -13.81
C GLY A 179 8.71 5.55 -13.84
N GLU A 180 9.58 5.23 -12.89
CA GLU A 180 10.94 5.77 -12.82
C GLU A 180 11.86 5.21 -13.91
N TYR A 181 11.69 3.94 -14.28
CA TYR A 181 12.43 3.32 -15.37
C TYR A 181 12.09 3.96 -16.72
N LEU A 182 10.82 4.25 -16.97
CA LEU A 182 10.36 4.90 -18.21
C LEU A 182 10.73 6.39 -18.26
N ALA A 183 10.69 7.08 -17.13
CA ALA A 183 11.01 8.51 -17.06
C ALA A 183 12.47 8.84 -17.38
N LYS A 184 13.40 7.92 -17.12
CA LYS A 184 14.84 8.02 -17.44
C LYS A 184 15.51 9.35 -17.06
N LYS A 185 15.11 9.96 -15.92
CA LYS A 185 15.57 11.31 -15.54
C LYS A 185 16.95 11.36 -14.87
N ILE A 186 17.48 10.23 -14.46
CA ILE A 186 18.81 10.10 -13.84
C ILE A 186 19.56 8.98 -14.53
N GLY A 187 20.71 9.31 -15.13
CA GLY A 187 21.51 8.41 -15.97
C GLY A 187 22.39 7.39 -15.24
N ASN A 188 21.91 6.78 -14.14
CA ASN A 188 22.70 5.84 -13.33
C ASN A 188 22.37 4.38 -13.70
N LYS A 189 23.36 3.67 -14.32
CA LYS A 189 23.19 2.26 -14.73
C LYS A 189 22.83 1.33 -13.56
N LYS A 190 23.43 1.52 -12.37
CA LYS A 190 23.14 0.70 -11.18
C LYS A 190 21.70 0.92 -10.71
N ARG A 191 21.23 2.17 -10.71
CA ARG A 191 19.83 2.50 -10.39
C ARG A 191 18.85 1.78 -11.33
N TYR A 192 19.10 1.84 -12.65
CA TYR A 192 18.23 1.16 -13.61
C TYR A 192 18.25 -0.36 -13.47
N ALA A 193 19.40 -0.95 -13.13
CA ALA A 193 19.49 -2.38 -12.85
C ALA A 193 18.65 -2.76 -11.62
N MET A 194 18.70 -1.96 -10.56
CA MET A 194 17.87 -2.13 -9.35
C MET A 194 16.37 -2.03 -9.68
N LEU A 195 15.94 -0.98 -10.37
CA LEU A 195 14.53 -0.80 -10.76
C LEU A 195 14.03 -1.97 -11.61
N LYS A 196 14.84 -2.39 -12.61
CA LYS A 196 14.50 -3.54 -13.47
C LYS A 196 14.39 -4.83 -12.67
N ALA A 197 15.30 -5.10 -11.74
CA ALA A 197 15.24 -6.28 -10.90
C ALA A 197 13.99 -6.25 -9.98
N ALA A 198 13.69 -5.10 -9.38
CA ALA A 198 12.50 -4.93 -8.57
C ALA A 198 11.20 -5.12 -9.38
N MET A 199 11.15 -4.63 -10.64
CA MET A 199 10.02 -4.88 -11.54
C MET A 199 9.84 -6.37 -11.82
N ILE A 200 10.91 -7.10 -12.14
CA ILE A 200 10.84 -8.55 -12.42
C ILE A 200 10.33 -9.31 -11.20
N ILE A 201 10.86 -9.01 -10.01
CA ILE A 201 10.40 -9.61 -8.76
C ILE A 201 8.92 -9.28 -8.52
N SER A 202 8.52 -8.03 -8.75
CA SER A 202 7.12 -7.62 -8.57
C SER A 202 6.19 -8.34 -9.55
N VAL A 203 6.57 -8.48 -10.82
CA VAL A 203 5.78 -9.25 -11.81
C VAL A 203 5.65 -10.71 -11.37
N PHE A 204 6.72 -11.33 -10.90
CA PHE A 204 6.65 -12.68 -10.36
C PHE A 204 5.63 -12.80 -9.23
N PHE A 205 5.64 -11.88 -8.25
CA PHE A 205 4.67 -11.88 -7.17
C PHE A 205 3.25 -11.50 -7.60
N LEU A 206 3.08 -10.66 -8.62
CA LEU A 206 1.76 -10.40 -9.23
C LEU A 206 1.16 -11.67 -9.82
N VAL A 207 1.95 -12.42 -10.59
CA VAL A 207 1.48 -13.67 -11.21
C VAL A 207 1.07 -14.70 -10.17
N ILE A 208 1.90 -14.92 -9.13
CA ILE A 208 1.61 -15.95 -8.13
C ILE A 208 0.54 -15.54 -7.11
N SER A 209 0.23 -14.24 -7.00
CA SER A 209 -0.78 -13.73 -6.04
C SER A 209 -2.22 -13.99 -6.45
N THR A 210 -2.46 -14.41 -7.69
CA THR A 210 -3.79 -14.67 -8.25
C THR A 210 -4.82 -13.55 -7.98
N SER A 211 -4.37 -12.30 -7.86
CA SER A 211 -5.21 -11.14 -7.53
C SER A 211 -5.55 -10.31 -8.78
N GLY A 212 -6.76 -10.48 -9.31
CA GLY A 212 -7.22 -9.67 -10.45
C GLY A 212 -7.24 -8.16 -10.18
N GLY A 213 -7.61 -7.75 -8.95
CA GLY A 213 -7.60 -6.34 -8.55
C GLY A 213 -6.18 -5.74 -8.52
N ALA A 214 -5.18 -6.50 -8.06
CA ALA A 214 -3.78 -6.08 -8.07
C ALA A 214 -3.25 -5.97 -9.51
N ASN A 215 -3.57 -6.96 -10.37
CA ASN A 215 -3.17 -6.94 -11.77
C ASN A 215 -3.75 -5.74 -12.53
N ALA A 216 -5.05 -5.46 -12.37
CA ALA A 216 -5.70 -4.29 -12.96
C ALA A 216 -5.09 -2.98 -12.45
N SER A 217 -4.76 -2.91 -11.16
CA SER A 217 -4.15 -1.73 -10.56
C SER A 217 -2.71 -1.52 -11.05
N ALA A 218 -1.93 -2.58 -11.23
CA ALA A 218 -0.60 -2.52 -11.83
C ALA A 218 -0.67 -2.04 -13.29
N ALA A 219 -1.64 -2.53 -14.06
CA ALA A 219 -1.87 -2.10 -15.44
C ALA A 219 -2.23 -0.61 -15.52
N LEU A 220 -3.09 -0.11 -14.61
CA LEU A 220 -3.39 1.33 -14.52
C LEU A 220 -2.13 2.15 -14.18
N GLY A 221 -1.36 1.74 -13.17
CA GLY A 221 -0.11 2.42 -12.81
C GLY A 221 0.88 2.46 -13.97
N PHE A 222 1.00 1.37 -14.72
CA PHE A 222 1.82 1.30 -15.95
C PHE A 222 1.28 2.22 -17.05
N GLY A 223 -0.04 2.21 -17.29
CA GLY A 223 -0.68 3.10 -18.27
C GLY A 223 -0.45 4.58 -17.96
N VAL A 224 -0.59 4.98 -16.69
CA VAL A 224 -0.28 6.33 -16.23
C VAL A 224 1.19 6.68 -16.49
N ALA A 225 2.13 5.77 -16.22
CA ALA A 225 3.54 5.98 -16.52
C ALA A 225 3.79 6.20 -18.01
N LEU A 226 3.17 5.42 -18.88
CA LEU A 226 3.28 5.56 -20.33
C LEU A 226 2.75 6.91 -20.81
N LEU A 227 1.56 7.30 -20.34
CA LEU A 227 0.94 8.58 -20.73
C LEU A 227 1.81 9.78 -20.30
N VAL A 228 2.29 9.77 -19.06
CA VAL A 228 3.09 10.90 -18.51
C VAL A 228 4.48 10.97 -19.15
N CYS A 229 5.01 9.83 -19.62
CA CYS A 229 6.26 9.79 -20.38
C CYS A 229 6.10 10.07 -21.89
N GLY A 230 4.92 10.49 -22.35
CA GLY A 230 4.65 10.81 -23.74
C GLY A 230 4.54 9.60 -24.67
N LYS A 231 4.38 8.39 -24.11
CA LYS A 231 4.24 7.14 -24.87
C LYS A 231 2.77 6.81 -25.11
N PHE A 232 2.02 7.76 -25.66
CA PHE A 232 0.57 7.65 -25.84
C PHE A 232 0.12 6.43 -26.65
N ILE A 233 0.84 6.08 -27.72
CA ILE A 233 0.52 4.92 -28.56
C ILE A 233 0.54 3.65 -27.71
N TRP A 234 1.59 3.46 -26.90
CA TRP A 234 1.71 2.30 -26.03
C TRP A 234 0.63 2.26 -24.95
N GLY A 235 0.30 3.43 -24.38
CA GLY A 235 -0.79 3.57 -23.42
C GLY A 235 -2.15 3.22 -24.06
N LEU A 236 -2.39 3.69 -25.28
CA LEU A 236 -3.60 3.37 -26.04
C LEU A 236 -3.66 1.87 -26.39
N LEU A 237 -2.57 1.29 -26.88
CA LEU A 237 -2.49 -0.15 -27.17
C LEU A 237 -2.77 -1.01 -25.93
N LEU A 238 -2.29 -0.60 -24.76
CA LEU A 238 -2.58 -1.28 -23.49
C LEU A 238 -4.08 -1.21 -23.15
N LEU A 239 -4.71 -0.05 -23.33
CA LEU A 239 -6.14 0.12 -23.11
C LEU A 239 -6.96 -0.68 -24.09
N LEU A 240 -6.58 -0.67 -25.39
CA LEU A 240 -7.24 -1.45 -26.44
C LEU A 240 -7.09 -2.96 -26.21
N ALA A 241 -5.89 -3.41 -25.79
CA ALA A 241 -5.67 -4.82 -25.45
C ALA A 241 -6.51 -5.26 -24.25
N GLY A 242 -6.56 -4.44 -23.18
CA GLY A 242 -7.43 -4.69 -22.03
C GLY A 242 -8.92 -4.70 -22.39
N GLY A 243 -9.34 -3.75 -23.22
CA GLY A 243 -10.69 -3.70 -23.77
C GLY A 243 -11.01 -4.91 -24.66
N ALA A 244 -10.10 -5.26 -25.57
CA ALA A 244 -10.27 -6.42 -26.43
C ALA A 244 -10.41 -7.72 -25.63
N ILE A 245 -9.56 -7.94 -24.61
CA ILE A 245 -9.67 -9.11 -23.72
C ILE A 245 -11.01 -9.12 -22.99
N TYR A 246 -11.54 -7.96 -22.61
CA TYR A 246 -12.85 -7.87 -21.96
C TYR A 246 -14.01 -8.12 -22.92
N PHE A 247 -13.98 -7.55 -24.14
CA PHE A 247 -15.05 -7.67 -25.12
C PHE A 247 -15.03 -9.00 -25.91
N PHE A 248 -13.84 -9.54 -26.16
CA PHE A 248 -13.65 -10.81 -26.88
C PHE A 248 -13.30 -11.95 -25.91
N LYS A 249 -13.89 -11.94 -24.71
CA LYS A 249 -13.65 -12.92 -23.65
C LYS A 249 -13.83 -14.37 -24.11
N ASP A 250 -14.77 -14.62 -25.04
CA ASP A 250 -15.04 -15.96 -25.58
C ASP A 250 -13.90 -16.46 -26.50
N LEU A 251 -13.17 -15.56 -27.17
CA LEU A 251 -11.99 -15.87 -27.99
C LEU A 251 -10.70 -15.99 -27.19
N GLY A 252 -10.66 -15.34 -26.03
CA GLY A 252 -9.50 -15.26 -25.14
C GLY A 252 -9.79 -15.81 -23.74
N GLU A 253 -10.67 -16.79 -23.61
CA GLU A 253 -11.11 -17.31 -22.31
C GLU A 253 -9.94 -17.72 -21.40
N ASP A 254 -8.94 -18.37 -21.98
CA ASP A 254 -7.73 -18.77 -21.23
C ASP A 254 -6.88 -17.57 -20.80
N ILE A 255 -6.74 -16.56 -21.68
CA ILE A 255 -6.02 -15.32 -21.37
C ILE A 255 -6.80 -14.53 -20.33
N PHE A 256 -8.13 -14.46 -20.50
CA PHE A 256 -9.00 -13.78 -19.55
C PHE A 256 -8.97 -14.46 -18.17
N LYS A 257 -9.09 -15.79 -18.11
CA LYS A 257 -8.95 -16.58 -16.88
C LYS A 257 -7.57 -16.41 -16.24
N PHE A 258 -6.50 -16.39 -17.04
CA PHE A 258 -5.15 -16.15 -16.53
C PHE A 258 -5.01 -14.74 -15.93
N LEU A 259 -5.45 -13.70 -16.63
CA LEU A 259 -5.37 -12.31 -16.14
C LEU A 259 -6.28 -12.05 -14.94
N MET A 260 -7.45 -12.71 -14.91
CA MET A 260 -8.42 -12.63 -13.81
C MET A 260 -8.21 -13.71 -12.74
N ALA A 261 -7.06 -14.36 -12.77
CA ALA A 261 -6.67 -15.34 -11.77
C ALA A 261 -7.64 -16.50 -11.60
N GLY A 262 -8.14 -17.06 -12.72
CA GLY A 262 -9.04 -18.20 -12.72
C GLY A 262 -10.49 -17.90 -12.33
N LYS A 263 -10.86 -16.62 -12.16
CA LYS A 263 -12.23 -16.23 -11.78
C LYS A 263 -13.21 -16.42 -12.93
N SER A 264 -14.39 -16.96 -12.60
CA SER A 264 -15.51 -17.05 -13.53
C SER A 264 -16.15 -15.68 -13.80
N GLU A 265 -16.94 -15.58 -14.86
CA GLU A 265 -17.72 -14.37 -15.16
C GLU A 265 -18.68 -14.01 -14.02
N GLY A 266 -19.28 -15.01 -13.37
CA GLY A 266 -20.11 -14.82 -12.18
C GLY A 266 -19.35 -14.23 -11.01
N ASP A 267 -18.11 -14.70 -10.77
CA ASP A 267 -17.23 -14.14 -9.73
C ASP A 267 -16.85 -12.69 -10.01
N ILE A 268 -16.69 -12.32 -11.28
CA ILE A 268 -16.35 -10.94 -11.66
C ILE A 268 -17.57 -10.04 -11.51
N LYS A 269 -18.76 -10.48 -11.96
CA LYS A 269 -20.02 -9.73 -11.82
C LYS A 269 -20.40 -9.53 -10.35
N SER A 270 -20.24 -10.57 -9.53
CA SER A 270 -20.48 -10.50 -8.07
C SER A 270 -19.31 -9.89 -7.29
N SER A 271 -18.27 -9.43 -8.00
CA SER A 271 -17.01 -8.99 -7.35
C SER A 271 -16.50 -10.00 -6.30
N THR A 272 -16.64 -11.29 -6.58
CA THR A 272 -16.24 -12.39 -5.67
C THR A 272 -17.03 -12.35 -4.33
N GLY A 273 -18.35 -12.11 -4.39
CA GLY A 273 -19.22 -12.00 -3.21
C GLY A 273 -19.15 -10.66 -2.47
N ARG A 274 -18.33 -9.72 -2.94
CA ARG A 274 -18.16 -8.41 -2.27
C ARG A 274 -19.38 -7.52 -2.41
N THR A 275 -20.14 -7.65 -3.48
CA THR A 275 -21.37 -6.87 -3.70
C THR A 275 -22.33 -7.01 -2.53
N ALA A 276 -22.56 -8.25 -2.08
CA ALA A 276 -23.42 -8.48 -0.90
C ALA A 276 -22.89 -7.84 0.38
N ILE A 277 -21.54 -7.83 0.55
CA ILE A 277 -20.92 -7.13 1.69
C ILE A 277 -21.15 -5.62 1.58
N TRP A 278 -21.01 -5.05 0.37
CA TRP A 278 -21.13 -3.61 0.16
C TRP A 278 -22.58 -3.14 0.31
N GLU A 279 -23.58 -3.95 -0.11
CA GLU A 279 -25.00 -3.70 0.15
C GLU A 279 -25.29 -3.59 1.65
N ILE A 280 -24.74 -4.51 2.47
CA ILE A 280 -24.84 -4.45 3.93
C ILE A 280 -24.18 -3.18 4.47
N VAL A 281 -23.02 -2.80 3.93
CA VAL A 281 -22.32 -1.56 4.36
C VAL A 281 -23.14 -0.32 3.99
N GLU A 282 -23.80 -0.29 2.84
CA GLU A 282 -24.68 0.82 2.43
C GLU A 282 -25.89 0.92 3.35
N GLU A 283 -26.55 -0.18 3.63
CA GLU A 283 -27.72 -0.22 4.53
C GLU A 283 -27.36 0.24 5.95
N LEU A 284 -26.32 -0.31 6.53
CA LEU A 284 -25.87 0.06 7.88
C LEU A 284 -25.23 1.45 7.92
N GLY A 285 -24.53 1.85 6.88
CA GLY A 285 -23.94 3.17 6.73
C GLY A 285 -25.01 4.27 6.65
N ALA A 286 -26.16 3.98 6.04
CA ALA A 286 -27.29 4.91 5.98
C ALA A 286 -27.88 5.23 7.37
N GLN A 287 -27.65 4.38 8.38
CA GLN A 287 -28.06 4.67 9.76
C GLN A 287 -27.16 5.70 10.45
N LYS A 288 -25.89 5.84 10.01
CA LYS A 288 -24.92 6.81 10.52
C LYS A 288 -24.16 7.48 9.36
N PRO A 289 -24.82 8.22 8.47
CA PRO A 289 -24.27 8.58 7.16
C PRO A 289 -23.07 9.53 7.23
N PHE A 290 -22.99 10.41 8.23
CA PHE A 290 -21.94 11.44 8.28
C PHE A 290 -20.65 10.95 8.93
N PHE A 291 -20.70 10.20 10.02
CA PHE A 291 -19.54 9.83 10.84
C PHE A 291 -19.32 8.33 11.00
N GLY A 292 -20.20 7.49 10.48
CA GLY A 292 -20.09 6.03 10.47
C GLY A 292 -20.09 5.38 11.86
N TRP A 293 -19.63 4.13 11.91
CA TRP A 293 -19.67 3.26 13.10
C TRP A 293 -18.37 3.23 13.90
N GLY A 294 -17.37 3.99 13.50
CA GLY A 294 -16.03 4.00 14.08
C GLY A 294 -15.00 3.32 13.15
N TYR A 295 -13.80 3.86 13.14
CA TYR A 295 -12.73 3.42 12.27
C TYR A 295 -12.36 1.95 12.50
N ALA A 296 -12.33 1.14 11.44
CA ALA A 296 -12.09 -0.31 11.48
C ALA A 296 -13.03 -1.10 12.41
N ALA A 297 -14.18 -0.52 12.82
CA ALA A 297 -15.13 -1.18 13.71
C ALA A 297 -16.33 -1.79 12.97
N MET A 298 -16.57 -1.37 11.72
CA MET A 298 -17.73 -1.79 10.92
C MET A 298 -17.73 -3.31 10.66
N GLU A 299 -16.56 -3.89 10.32
CA GLU A 299 -16.44 -5.33 10.10
C GLU A 299 -16.86 -6.13 11.33
N ARG A 300 -16.48 -5.63 12.51
CA ARG A 300 -16.83 -6.29 13.75
C ARG A 300 -18.30 -6.08 14.11
N TYR A 301 -18.83 -4.88 13.85
CA TYR A 301 -20.25 -4.62 14.03
C TYR A 301 -21.12 -5.55 13.17
N ILE A 302 -20.76 -5.74 11.89
CA ILE A 302 -21.45 -6.68 11.00
C ILE A 302 -21.33 -8.12 11.51
N THR A 303 -20.16 -8.51 12.01
CA THR A 303 -19.94 -9.86 12.56
C THR A 303 -20.78 -10.11 13.81
N ASP A 304 -20.90 -9.11 14.71
CA ASP A 304 -21.57 -9.28 16.01
C ASP A 304 -23.09 -9.05 15.92
N LYS A 305 -23.56 -8.22 14.99
CA LYS A 305 -24.95 -7.77 14.89
C LYS A 305 -25.57 -7.95 13.50
N GLY A 306 -24.79 -8.20 12.50
CA GLY A 306 -25.22 -8.33 11.11
C GLY A 306 -25.48 -9.77 10.70
N PRO A 307 -25.78 -9.97 9.41
CA PRO A 307 -26.24 -11.27 8.89
C PRO A 307 -25.11 -12.28 8.65
N MET A 308 -23.83 -11.87 8.69
CA MET A 308 -22.70 -12.74 8.34
C MET A 308 -21.40 -12.34 9.06
N PRO A 309 -20.51 -13.30 9.37
CA PRO A 309 -19.18 -12.99 9.88
C PRO A 309 -18.31 -12.35 8.81
N LEU A 310 -17.64 -11.22 9.15
CA LEU A 310 -16.76 -10.50 8.26
C LEU A 310 -15.39 -10.26 8.88
N THR A 311 -14.36 -10.41 8.04
CA THR A 311 -12.97 -10.12 8.42
C THR A 311 -12.43 -8.85 7.77
N ASP A 312 -13.00 -8.45 6.63
CA ASP A 312 -12.58 -7.27 5.84
C ASP A 312 -13.76 -6.80 4.96
N LEU A 313 -13.91 -5.49 4.76
CA LEU A 313 -14.88 -4.89 3.83
C LEU A 313 -14.38 -4.88 2.38
N HIS A 314 -13.14 -5.28 2.15
CA HIS A 314 -12.51 -5.40 0.83
C HIS A 314 -12.56 -4.15 -0.04
N SER A 315 -12.73 -2.96 0.56
CA SER A 315 -12.68 -1.69 -0.15
C SER A 315 -12.32 -0.54 0.79
N ASN A 316 -11.40 0.34 0.38
CA ASN A 316 -11.12 1.58 1.09
C ASN A 316 -12.35 2.50 1.12
N TYR A 317 -13.11 2.53 0.03
CA TYR A 317 -14.23 3.46 -0.14
C TYR A 317 -15.43 3.05 0.68
N TYR A 318 -15.88 1.81 0.53
CA TYR A 318 -16.96 1.25 1.37
C TYR A 318 -16.54 1.17 2.84
N GLY A 319 -15.28 0.80 3.08
CA GLY A 319 -14.73 0.79 4.42
C GLY A 319 -14.69 2.17 5.08
N SER A 320 -14.33 3.22 4.33
CA SER A 320 -14.37 4.59 4.85
C SER A 320 -15.80 5.07 5.07
N TYR A 321 -16.71 4.77 4.15
CA TYR A 321 -18.13 5.12 4.31
C TYR A 321 -18.73 4.45 5.55
N GLY A 322 -18.59 3.15 5.70
CA GLY A 322 -19.13 2.43 6.87
C GLY A 322 -18.46 2.84 8.19
N SER A 323 -17.16 3.11 8.17
CA SER A 323 -16.37 3.39 9.38
C SER A 323 -16.40 4.85 9.81
N THR A 324 -16.26 5.79 8.88
CA THR A 324 -16.12 7.23 9.16
C THR A 324 -17.13 8.09 8.39
N GLY A 325 -18.10 7.45 7.75
CA GLY A 325 -19.21 8.09 7.04
C GLY A 325 -18.78 8.86 5.79
N LEU A 326 -19.70 9.68 5.29
CA LEU A 326 -19.48 10.53 4.12
C LEU A 326 -18.30 11.50 4.33
N VAL A 327 -18.06 11.96 5.55
CA VAL A 327 -16.94 12.86 5.87
C VAL A 327 -15.61 12.15 5.64
N GLY A 328 -15.47 10.91 6.14
CA GLY A 328 -14.26 10.12 5.93
C GLY A 328 -14.06 9.70 4.48
N LEU A 329 -15.12 9.30 3.79
CA LEU A 329 -15.08 8.99 2.36
C LEU A 329 -14.63 10.20 1.54
N ALA A 330 -15.21 11.39 1.81
CA ALA A 330 -14.82 12.63 1.14
C ALA A 330 -13.33 12.98 1.37
N LEU A 331 -12.85 12.88 2.61
CA LEU A 331 -11.44 13.10 2.94
C LEU A 331 -10.51 12.12 2.21
N LEU A 332 -10.90 10.84 2.11
CA LEU A 332 -10.12 9.84 1.38
C LEU A 332 -10.07 10.14 -0.12
N ILE A 333 -11.19 10.51 -0.73
CA ILE A 333 -11.25 10.89 -2.14
C ILE A 333 -10.40 12.15 -2.39
N ILE A 334 -10.54 13.18 -1.55
CA ILE A 334 -9.72 14.39 -1.60
C ILE A 334 -8.24 14.05 -1.47
N HIS A 335 -7.90 13.10 -0.57
CA HIS A 335 -6.52 12.64 -0.42
C HIS A 335 -5.99 12.03 -1.72
N HIS A 336 -6.69 11.09 -2.33
CA HIS A 336 -6.24 10.46 -3.57
C HIS A 336 -6.07 11.48 -4.70
N ILE A 337 -7.04 12.36 -4.90
CA ILE A 337 -6.98 13.41 -5.92
C ILE A 337 -5.80 14.35 -5.65
N SER A 338 -5.63 14.82 -4.42
CA SER A 338 -4.54 15.73 -4.05
C SER A 338 -3.16 15.10 -4.20
N ALA A 339 -3.03 13.82 -3.86
CA ALA A 339 -1.77 13.08 -3.97
C ALA A 339 -1.37 12.86 -5.44
N MET A 340 -2.33 12.45 -6.29
CA MET A 340 -2.09 12.33 -7.73
C MET A 340 -1.74 13.67 -8.37
N PHE A 341 -2.50 14.73 -8.05
CA PHE A 341 -2.26 16.07 -8.58
C PHE A 341 -0.90 16.63 -8.13
N TYR A 342 -0.52 16.42 -6.88
CA TYR A 342 0.80 16.80 -6.38
C TYR A 342 1.93 16.14 -7.16
N ALA A 343 1.84 14.82 -7.38
CA ALA A 343 2.84 14.08 -8.13
C ALA A 343 2.86 14.48 -9.61
N LEU A 344 1.68 14.69 -10.23
CA LEU A 344 1.54 15.13 -11.62
C LEU A 344 2.17 16.51 -11.86
N ARG A 345 1.91 17.48 -10.97
CA ARG A 345 2.53 18.82 -11.08
C ARG A 345 4.06 18.79 -11.02
N LYS A 346 4.61 17.81 -10.34
CA LYS A 346 6.07 17.65 -10.19
C LYS A 346 6.65 16.58 -11.10
N ARG A 347 5.90 16.05 -12.05
CA ARG A 347 6.31 14.92 -12.92
C ARG A 347 7.62 15.14 -13.66
N MET A 348 8.05 16.38 -13.84
CA MET A 348 9.33 16.71 -14.48
C MET A 348 10.54 16.46 -13.57
N LYS A 349 10.35 16.30 -12.25
CA LYS A 349 11.41 15.98 -11.30
C LYS A 349 11.59 14.46 -11.17
N PRO A 350 12.81 13.97 -10.87
CA PRO A 350 13.04 12.55 -10.58
C PRO A 350 12.16 12.07 -9.40
N GLY A 351 11.71 10.82 -9.47
CA GLY A 351 10.88 10.18 -8.44
C GLY A 351 9.38 10.39 -8.62
N TYR A 352 8.95 11.46 -9.28
CA TYR A 352 7.53 11.83 -9.28
C TYR A 352 6.68 11.09 -10.32
N VAL A 353 7.26 10.55 -11.38
CA VAL A 353 6.52 9.67 -12.29
C VAL A 353 6.23 8.33 -11.59
N GLY A 354 7.23 7.78 -10.90
CA GLY A 354 7.05 6.57 -10.09
C GLY A 354 6.02 6.78 -8.99
N LEU A 355 6.08 7.90 -8.26
CA LEU A 355 5.09 8.24 -7.23
C LEU A 355 3.68 8.34 -7.81
N LEU A 356 3.49 9.05 -8.92
CA LEU A 356 2.18 9.18 -9.57
C LEU A 356 1.63 7.81 -9.99
N SER A 357 2.46 6.98 -10.61
CA SER A 357 2.09 5.64 -11.05
C SER A 357 1.68 4.75 -9.86
N ALA A 358 2.46 4.78 -8.77
CA ALA A 358 2.17 4.00 -7.57
C ALA A 358 0.93 4.50 -6.81
N ILE A 359 0.73 5.82 -6.72
CA ILE A 359 -0.47 6.41 -6.10
C ILE A 359 -1.72 6.05 -6.92
N SER A 360 -1.66 6.16 -8.25
CA SER A 360 -2.78 5.77 -9.13
C SER A 360 -3.10 4.28 -9.01
N CYS A 361 -2.07 3.43 -8.95
CA CYS A 361 -2.21 2.00 -8.66
C CYS A 361 -2.89 1.78 -7.30
N GLY A 362 -2.43 2.42 -6.23
CA GLY A 362 -3.01 2.30 -4.89
C GLY A 362 -4.46 2.79 -4.82
N THR A 363 -4.80 3.86 -5.54
CA THR A 363 -6.17 4.38 -5.62
C THR A 363 -7.13 3.36 -6.22
N LEU A 364 -6.78 2.74 -7.35
CA LEU A 364 -7.61 1.68 -7.95
C LEU A 364 -7.62 0.41 -7.09
N ASN A 365 -6.46 0.01 -6.55
CA ASN A 365 -6.37 -1.14 -5.66
C ASN A 365 -7.27 -0.98 -4.44
N GLY A 366 -7.41 0.24 -3.92
CA GLY A 366 -8.30 0.59 -2.82
C GLY A 366 -9.78 0.30 -3.09
N TYR A 367 -10.20 0.15 -4.34
CA TYR A 367 -11.56 -0.31 -4.66
C TYR A 367 -11.75 -1.79 -4.31
N SER A 368 -10.73 -2.60 -4.49
CA SER A 368 -10.79 -4.06 -4.29
C SER A 368 -10.12 -4.55 -3.00
N TYR A 369 -9.50 -3.65 -2.22
CA TYR A 369 -8.82 -4.00 -0.97
C TYR A 369 -8.81 -2.83 0.04
N GLY A 370 -9.31 -3.07 1.25
CA GLY A 370 -9.51 -2.07 2.30
C GLY A 370 -8.26 -1.78 3.16
N PHE A 371 -7.16 -1.32 2.57
CA PHE A 371 -5.89 -1.12 3.29
C PHE A 371 -5.77 0.22 4.04
N LEU A 372 -6.56 1.23 3.69
CA LEU A 372 -6.57 2.53 4.40
C LEU A 372 -7.72 2.64 5.41
N SER A 373 -8.85 2.01 5.16
CA SER A 373 -10.06 2.14 5.97
C SER A 373 -10.20 1.10 7.10
N GLY A 374 -9.42 0.03 7.03
CA GLY A 374 -9.49 -1.11 7.96
C GLY A 374 -8.19 -1.35 8.73
N LYS A 375 -7.91 -2.61 8.97
CA LYS A 375 -6.68 -3.08 9.64
C LYS A 375 -5.43 -2.64 8.86
N THR A 376 -4.33 -2.40 9.58
CA THR A 376 -3.06 -2.06 8.94
C THR A 376 -2.46 -3.30 8.29
N ALA A 377 -2.26 -3.22 6.99
CA ALA A 377 -1.70 -4.27 6.14
C ALA A 377 -0.31 -3.86 5.61
N ILE A 378 0.44 -4.78 5.03
CA ILE A 378 1.76 -4.47 4.43
C ILE A 378 1.62 -3.40 3.35
N ILE A 379 0.60 -3.48 2.51
CA ILE A 379 0.32 -2.45 1.49
C ILE A 379 0.05 -1.07 2.09
N THR A 380 -0.57 -0.99 3.28
CA THR A 380 -0.76 0.28 4.00
C THR A 380 0.60 0.93 4.27
N VAL A 381 1.55 0.13 4.76
CA VAL A 381 2.91 0.59 5.07
C VAL A 381 3.61 1.07 3.81
N VAL A 382 3.52 0.32 2.71
CA VAL A 382 4.08 0.72 1.40
C VAL A 382 3.49 2.06 0.94
N TYR A 383 2.16 2.21 1.02
CA TYR A 383 1.49 3.44 0.61
C TYR A 383 1.89 4.65 1.46
N LEU A 384 1.94 4.50 2.78
CA LEU A 384 2.40 5.57 3.69
C LEU A 384 3.88 5.92 3.43
N GLY A 385 4.72 4.94 3.10
CA GLY A 385 6.09 5.16 2.66
C GLY A 385 6.17 6.02 1.40
N ILE A 386 5.33 5.74 0.39
CA ILE A 386 5.21 6.52 -0.86
C ILE A 386 4.83 7.98 -0.55
N LEU A 387 3.88 8.21 0.34
CA LEU A 387 3.47 9.57 0.73
C LEU A 387 4.61 10.33 1.42
N MET A 388 5.37 9.67 2.29
CA MET A 388 6.52 10.27 2.94
C MET A 388 7.65 10.55 1.95
N MET A 389 7.91 9.66 1.00
CA MET A 389 8.86 9.93 -0.09
C MET A 389 8.44 11.17 -0.90
N ALA A 390 7.16 11.31 -1.22
CA ALA A 390 6.65 12.46 -1.96
C ALA A 390 6.97 13.79 -1.27
N TYR A 391 6.91 13.83 0.07
CA TYR A 391 7.32 14.99 0.85
C TYR A 391 8.82 15.25 0.76
N PHE A 392 9.64 14.21 0.97
CA PHE A 392 11.10 14.37 1.05
C PHE A 392 11.75 14.58 -0.31
N TYR A 393 11.21 14.04 -1.41
CA TYR A 393 11.75 14.26 -2.76
C TYR A 393 11.83 15.74 -3.16
N SER A 394 11.02 16.58 -2.55
CA SER A 394 11.14 18.03 -2.77
C SER A 394 12.30 18.68 -2.01
N LYS A 395 12.94 17.97 -1.09
CA LYS A 395 13.94 18.50 -0.14
C LYS A 395 15.33 17.88 -0.27
N VAL A 396 15.44 16.72 -0.94
CA VAL A 396 16.72 16.04 -1.13
C VAL A 396 17.46 16.54 -2.36
N LYS A 397 18.78 16.38 -2.32
CA LYS A 397 19.66 16.67 -3.46
C LYS A 397 19.57 15.53 -4.49
N TYR A 398 19.65 15.89 -5.76
CA TYR A 398 19.80 14.94 -6.86
C TYR A 398 21.28 14.88 -7.24
N THR A 399 21.87 13.70 -7.26
CA THR A 399 23.21 13.50 -7.83
C THR A 399 23.09 13.64 -9.36
N LYS A 400 23.93 14.52 -9.94
CA LYS A 400 23.98 14.74 -11.41
C LYS A 400 24.60 13.54 -12.11
#